data_2990d1bbbbfbbf4a76b96f3c66b180ea
#
_entry.id   2990d1bbbbfbbf4a76b96f3c66b180ea
#
_cell.length_a   1.000
_cell.length_b   1.000
_cell.length_c   1.000
_cell.angle_alpha   90.00
_cell.angle_beta   90.00
_cell.angle_gamma   90.00
#
_symmetry.space_group_name_H-M   'P 1'
#
loop_
_entity.id
_entity.type
_entity.pdbx_description
1 polymer ?
#
loop_
_entity_poly.entity_id
_entity_poly.type
_entity_poly.pdbx_seq_one_letter_code
_entity_poly.pdbx_strand_id
1 'polypeptide(L)'
;MPCTSATRARLYKKELKRHAVHTGFPEDVNLDFLCHDFSMRGMAGLEAAIISGMAHMTSFVGSETIPAIAALEEYYGANSDNELIAATVPATEHSVMCAGGEEDELQTFKRLINELYPSGFVSIVSDTWDFWNVIENFLPKLKKDIMARDGRVVIRPDSGDPVDIICGLRTNPHFHTRMKEGKYYCCYAPFNDDAEYVEVSEGQYYGAYYMLGKIFGWNTTSKDYRYPSTKIGLLYGDSITLERQKQIYMRLENAHMAACNLVLGVGSFSYQYASRDSLGFAIKATACVINGELKEIFKHPKTDDGTKNSLKGLIAVYKGLDGKYTATDQVSIEEEKEGCLETVFEDGILKKEYSLEEIRQRIDHGL
;
A
#
# COMPACT_ATOMS: atom_id res chain seq x y z
N MET A 1 16.72 15.98 -14.41
CA MET A 1 16.12 15.29 -13.24
C MET A 1 15.47 16.32 -12.33
N PRO A 2 14.22 16.17 -11.85
CA PRO A 2 13.61 17.18 -11.01
C PRO A 2 14.29 17.22 -9.65
N CYS A 3 14.90 18.32 -9.34
CA CYS A 3 15.60 18.53 -8.07
C CYS A 3 14.72 18.26 -6.84
N THR A 4 13.43 18.57 -6.92
CA THR A 4 12.47 18.35 -5.83
C THR A 4 12.34 16.89 -5.45
N SER A 5 12.09 15.99 -6.41
CA SER A 5 11.96 14.56 -6.14
C SER A 5 13.28 13.93 -5.67
N ALA A 6 14.42 14.31 -6.30
CA ALA A 6 15.74 13.85 -5.87
C ALA A 6 16.09 14.33 -4.44
N THR A 7 15.77 15.58 -4.13
CA THR A 7 15.98 16.14 -2.77
C THR A 7 15.13 15.37 -1.74
N ARG A 8 13.87 15.07 -2.05
CA ARG A 8 12.99 14.31 -1.15
C ARG A 8 13.48 12.89 -0.97
N ALA A 9 13.82 12.18 -2.04
CA ALA A 9 14.41 10.83 -1.97
C ALA A 9 15.67 10.85 -1.08
N ARG A 10 16.52 11.85 -1.24
CA ARG A 10 17.72 12.04 -0.40
C ARG A 10 17.36 12.29 1.07
N LEU A 11 16.30 13.05 1.37
CA LEU A 11 15.86 13.29 2.74
C LEU A 11 15.30 12.01 3.40
N TYR A 12 14.51 11.21 2.67
CA TYR A 12 14.08 9.88 3.13
C TYR A 12 15.28 9.00 3.46
N LYS A 13 16.28 8.96 2.58
CA LYS A 13 17.51 8.18 2.79
C LYS A 13 18.32 8.66 3.98
N LYS A 14 18.40 9.98 4.18
CA LYS A 14 19.12 10.58 5.31
C LYS A 14 18.48 10.18 6.64
N GLU A 15 17.16 10.25 6.71
CA GLU A 15 16.43 9.87 7.93
C GLU A 15 16.52 8.36 8.20
N LEU A 16 16.42 7.52 7.16
CA LEU A 16 16.64 6.08 7.28
C LEU A 16 18.06 5.76 7.80
N LYS A 17 19.09 6.42 7.24
CA LYS A 17 20.48 6.25 7.72
C LYS A 17 20.65 6.67 9.15
N ARG A 18 20.02 7.79 9.57
CA ARG A 18 20.01 8.23 10.98
C ARG A 18 19.45 7.12 11.88
N HIS A 19 18.28 6.59 11.51
CA HIS A 19 17.62 5.52 12.26
C HIS A 19 18.48 4.24 12.30
N ALA A 20 19.03 3.83 11.16
CA ALA A 20 19.87 2.63 11.05
C ALA A 20 21.13 2.74 11.94
N VAL A 21 21.80 3.89 11.92
CA VAL A 21 22.96 4.14 12.77
C VAL A 21 22.55 4.18 14.25
N HIS A 22 21.44 4.86 14.58
CA HIS A 22 20.97 4.98 15.95
C HIS A 22 20.64 3.60 16.57
N THR A 23 19.93 2.76 15.82
CA THR A 23 19.46 1.45 16.30
C THR A 23 20.41 0.29 15.99
N GLY A 24 21.50 0.52 15.26
CA GLY A 24 22.55 -0.47 15.00
C GLY A 24 22.10 -1.58 14.04
N PHE A 25 21.58 -1.22 12.87
CA PHE A 25 21.17 -2.20 11.85
C PHE A 25 22.30 -3.20 11.53
N PRO A 26 21.98 -4.47 11.27
CA PRO A 26 22.93 -5.43 10.72
C PRO A 26 23.51 -4.96 9.37
N GLU A 27 24.77 -5.31 9.11
CA GLU A 27 25.48 -4.89 7.89
C GLU A 27 24.88 -5.45 6.60
N ASP A 28 24.21 -6.60 6.68
CA ASP A 28 23.53 -7.26 5.57
C ASP A 28 22.17 -6.64 5.22
N VAL A 29 21.68 -5.68 6.02
CA VAL A 29 20.44 -4.95 5.69
C VAL A 29 20.73 -3.88 4.64
N ASN A 30 20.33 -4.15 3.40
CA ASN A 30 20.48 -3.18 2.32
C ASN A 30 19.46 -2.05 2.44
N LEU A 31 19.91 -0.86 2.84
CA LEU A 31 19.08 0.33 3.01
C LEU A 31 18.47 0.84 1.69
N ASP A 32 19.00 0.43 0.54
CA ASP A 32 18.54 0.91 -0.76
C ASP A 32 17.17 0.34 -1.14
N PHE A 33 16.75 -0.75 -0.48
CA PHE A 33 15.43 -1.36 -0.65
C PHE A 33 14.38 -0.93 0.39
N LEU A 34 14.74 -0.18 1.43
CA LEU A 34 13.81 0.14 2.52
C LEU A 34 12.92 1.36 2.28
N CYS A 35 12.98 1.94 1.08
CA CYS A 35 12.01 2.89 0.59
C CYS A 35 11.68 2.55 -0.87
N HIS A 36 10.39 2.38 -1.18
CA HIS A 36 9.94 1.88 -2.46
C HIS A 36 9.06 2.90 -3.18
N ASP A 37 9.33 3.14 -4.47
CA ASP A 37 8.59 4.09 -5.30
C ASP A 37 7.36 3.44 -5.93
N PHE A 38 6.18 3.91 -5.53
CA PHE A 38 4.87 3.56 -6.08
C PHE A 38 4.21 4.75 -6.80
N SER A 39 4.97 5.78 -7.17
CA SER A 39 4.40 7.06 -7.58
C SER A 39 3.83 7.09 -9.00
N MET A 40 4.25 6.19 -9.89
CA MET A 40 3.96 6.27 -11.33
C MET A 40 2.48 6.51 -11.64
N ARG A 41 1.59 5.70 -11.08
CA ARG A 41 0.14 5.77 -11.34
C ARG A 41 -0.55 7.06 -10.86
N GLY A 42 0.08 7.83 -10.01
CA GLY A 42 -0.47 9.09 -9.45
C GLY A 42 0.20 10.35 -9.96
N MET A 43 1.18 10.23 -10.86
CA MET A 43 1.84 11.37 -11.51
C MET A 43 0.97 11.99 -12.60
N ALA A 44 1.28 13.22 -12.97
CA ALA A 44 0.53 13.99 -13.97
C ALA A 44 0.59 13.39 -15.39
N GLY A 45 1.56 12.54 -15.66
CA GLY A 45 1.74 11.86 -16.94
C GLY A 45 3.01 11.03 -16.95
N LEU A 46 3.24 10.28 -18.04
CA LEU A 46 4.37 9.36 -18.15
C LEU A 46 5.72 10.07 -17.99
N GLU A 47 5.89 11.22 -18.62
CA GLU A 47 7.13 12.01 -18.50
C GLU A 47 7.39 12.43 -17.06
N ALA A 48 6.36 12.91 -16.35
CA ALA A 48 6.47 13.27 -14.94
C ALA A 48 6.84 12.06 -14.06
N ALA A 49 6.25 10.88 -14.35
CA ALA A 49 6.58 9.63 -13.67
C ALA A 49 8.04 9.22 -13.92
N ILE A 50 8.49 9.21 -15.19
CA ILE A 50 9.86 8.89 -15.58
C ILE A 50 10.86 9.78 -14.84
N ILE A 51 10.66 11.09 -14.93
CA ILE A 51 11.57 12.07 -14.32
C ILE A 51 11.61 11.91 -12.79
N SER A 52 10.47 11.68 -12.14
CA SER A 52 10.40 11.45 -10.69
C SER A 52 11.03 10.11 -10.30
N GLY A 53 10.80 9.05 -11.07
CA GLY A 53 11.39 7.73 -10.84
C GLY A 53 12.92 7.75 -10.96
N MET A 54 13.47 8.39 -12.01
CA MET A 54 14.93 8.61 -12.12
C MET A 54 15.48 9.33 -10.88
N ALA A 55 14.75 10.32 -10.38
CA ALA A 55 15.14 11.06 -9.20
C ALA A 55 15.12 10.21 -7.92
N HIS A 56 14.12 9.34 -7.76
CA HIS A 56 14.06 8.36 -6.67
C HIS A 56 15.27 7.41 -6.69
N MET A 57 15.60 6.88 -7.87
CA MET A 57 16.70 5.95 -8.08
C MET A 57 18.09 6.52 -7.80
N THR A 58 18.22 7.82 -7.60
CA THR A 58 19.47 8.42 -7.08
C THR A 58 19.75 8.07 -5.61
N SER A 59 18.75 7.57 -4.88
CA SER A 59 18.84 7.29 -3.45
C SER A 59 18.42 5.87 -3.08
N PHE A 60 17.53 5.26 -3.86
CA PHE A 60 16.98 3.93 -3.60
C PHE A 60 16.87 3.14 -4.89
N VAL A 61 16.81 1.79 -4.78
CA VAL A 61 16.65 0.89 -5.91
C VAL A 61 15.28 0.20 -5.95
N GLY A 62 14.47 0.34 -4.89
CA GLY A 62 13.11 -0.19 -4.88
C GLY A 62 12.16 0.72 -5.66
N SER A 63 11.64 0.25 -6.82
CA SER A 63 10.74 1.07 -7.65
C SER A 63 9.87 0.21 -8.57
N GLU A 64 8.64 0.66 -8.77
CA GLU A 64 7.73 0.14 -9.81
C GLU A 64 7.64 1.07 -11.04
N THR A 65 8.39 2.17 -11.06
CA THR A 65 8.46 3.11 -12.19
C THR A 65 9.46 2.60 -13.24
N ILE A 66 9.16 1.46 -13.86
CA ILE A 66 10.02 0.77 -14.82
C ILE A 66 10.50 1.67 -15.98
N PRO A 67 9.68 2.55 -16.59
CA PRO A 67 10.15 3.41 -17.68
C PRO A 67 11.31 4.34 -17.30
N ALA A 68 11.52 4.60 -16.01
CA ALA A 68 12.64 5.41 -15.56
C ALA A 68 14.00 4.71 -15.71
N ILE A 69 14.02 3.37 -15.78
CA ILE A 69 15.25 2.61 -16.03
C ILE A 69 15.81 2.96 -17.42
N ALA A 70 14.99 2.82 -18.47
CA ALA A 70 15.40 3.16 -19.83
C ALA A 70 15.86 4.61 -19.96
N ALA A 71 15.19 5.54 -19.24
CA ALA A 71 15.59 6.94 -19.23
C ALA A 71 16.92 7.18 -18.50
N LEU A 72 17.25 6.41 -17.45
CA LEU A 72 18.55 6.47 -16.80
C LEU A 72 19.65 5.93 -17.72
N GLU A 73 19.37 4.90 -18.49
CA GLU A 73 20.29 4.38 -19.50
C GLU A 73 20.56 5.42 -20.61
N GLU A 74 19.49 6.02 -21.15
CA GLU A 74 19.58 7.00 -22.23
C GLU A 74 20.28 8.30 -21.82
N TYR A 75 19.91 8.86 -20.65
CA TYR A 75 20.35 10.22 -20.29
C TYR A 75 21.52 10.26 -19.30
N TYR A 76 21.79 9.17 -18.58
CA TYR A 76 22.80 9.15 -17.52
C TYR A 76 23.80 8.01 -17.67
N GLY A 77 23.71 7.21 -18.75
CA GLY A 77 24.66 6.16 -19.05
C GLY A 77 24.64 4.99 -18.07
N ALA A 78 23.51 4.82 -17.35
CA ALA A 78 23.29 3.63 -16.54
C ALA A 78 23.27 2.38 -17.43
N ASN A 79 23.61 1.21 -16.87
CA ASN A 79 23.67 -0.03 -17.64
C ASN A 79 23.08 -1.18 -16.82
N SER A 80 21.84 -1.56 -17.12
CA SER A 80 21.12 -2.64 -16.44
C SER A 80 21.75 -4.03 -16.61
N ASP A 81 22.65 -4.22 -17.58
CA ASP A 81 23.41 -5.47 -17.73
C ASP A 81 24.51 -5.62 -16.67
N ASN A 82 25.00 -4.51 -16.11
CA ASN A 82 26.17 -4.48 -15.23
C ASN A 82 25.88 -3.94 -13.83
N GLU A 83 24.74 -3.27 -13.63
CA GLU A 83 24.38 -2.67 -12.34
C GLU A 83 22.88 -2.83 -12.03
N LEU A 84 22.55 -2.90 -10.74
CA LEU A 84 21.17 -2.88 -10.27
C LEU A 84 20.67 -1.44 -10.23
N ILE A 85 19.96 -1.01 -11.28
CA ILE A 85 19.37 0.33 -11.35
C ILE A 85 18.11 0.39 -10.48
N ALA A 86 17.20 -0.58 -10.67
CA ALA A 86 15.98 -0.72 -9.87
C ALA A 86 15.51 -2.17 -9.83
N ALA A 87 14.77 -2.49 -8.78
CA ALA A 87 14.10 -3.79 -8.66
C ALA A 87 12.77 -3.66 -7.92
N THR A 88 11.88 -4.60 -8.19
CA THR A 88 10.66 -4.85 -7.44
C THR A 88 10.54 -6.34 -7.12
N VAL A 89 9.52 -6.71 -6.37
CA VAL A 89 9.21 -8.09 -6.01
C VAL A 89 7.82 -8.45 -6.47
N PRO A 90 7.50 -9.74 -6.67
CA PRO A 90 6.12 -10.17 -6.87
C PRO A 90 5.22 -9.59 -5.79
N ALA A 91 4.16 -8.90 -6.18
CA ALA A 91 3.23 -8.25 -5.28
C ALA A 91 1.79 -8.44 -5.75
N THR A 92 0.87 -8.61 -4.81
CA THR A 92 -0.56 -8.65 -5.13
C THR A 92 -1.15 -7.24 -5.11
N GLU A 93 -2.24 -7.06 -5.86
CA GLU A 93 -3.14 -5.91 -5.78
C GLU A 93 -4.45 -6.30 -5.08
N HIS A 94 -5.23 -5.31 -4.64
CA HIS A 94 -6.51 -5.57 -3.99
C HIS A 94 -7.45 -6.40 -4.86
N SER A 95 -7.49 -6.17 -6.17
CA SER A 95 -8.32 -6.96 -7.10
C SER A 95 -7.99 -8.46 -7.09
N VAL A 96 -6.72 -8.81 -6.90
CA VAL A 96 -6.29 -10.22 -6.77
C VAL A 96 -6.83 -10.85 -5.49
N MET A 97 -6.73 -10.11 -4.38
CA MET A 97 -7.25 -10.60 -3.08
C MET A 97 -8.78 -10.65 -3.07
N CYS A 98 -9.44 -9.64 -3.68
CA CYS A 98 -10.89 -9.59 -3.82
C CYS A 98 -11.47 -10.74 -4.66
N ALA A 99 -10.74 -11.18 -5.68
CA ALA A 99 -11.21 -12.23 -6.60
C ALA A 99 -11.48 -13.57 -5.92
N GLY A 100 -10.79 -13.87 -4.82
CA GLY A 100 -11.04 -15.05 -3.97
C GLY A 100 -12.23 -14.90 -3.03
N GLY A 101 -12.66 -13.66 -2.74
CA GLY A 101 -13.66 -13.35 -1.73
C GLY A 101 -13.10 -13.35 -0.29
N GLU A 102 -13.86 -12.75 0.64
CA GLU A 102 -13.46 -12.59 2.05
C GLU A 102 -13.30 -13.96 2.74
N GLU A 103 -14.20 -14.91 2.47
CA GLU A 103 -14.19 -16.22 3.11
C GLU A 103 -12.97 -17.06 2.74
N ASP A 104 -12.44 -16.88 1.52
CA ASP A 104 -11.29 -17.61 1.00
C ASP A 104 -9.96 -16.86 1.11
N GLU A 105 -9.92 -15.71 1.79
CA GLU A 105 -8.70 -14.90 1.91
C GLU A 105 -7.52 -15.70 2.48
N LEU A 106 -7.72 -16.50 3.53
CA LEU A 106 -6.68 -17.36 4.08
C LEU A 106 -6.15 -18.39 3.07
N GLN A 107 -7.02 -18.95 2.22
CA GLN A 107 -6.60 -19.89 1.18
C GLN A 107 -5.82 -19.19 0.07
N THR A 108 -6.20 -17.95 -0.26
CA THR A 108 -5.45 -17.09 -1.19
C THR A 108 -4.03 -16.85 -0.67
N PHE A 109 -3.85 -16.52 0.61
CA PHE A 109 -2.53 -16.42 1.24
C PHE A 109 -1.74 -17.74 1.12
N LYS A 110 -2.33 -18.88 1.45
CA LYS A 110 -1.67 -20.19 1.33
C LYS A 110 -1.21 -20.48 -0.09
N ARG A 111 -2.09 -20.24 -1.08
CA ARG A 111 -1.78 -20.46 -2.48
C ARG A 111 -0.62 -19.57 -2.94
N LEU A 112 -0.63 -18.28 -2.58
CA LEU A 112 0.45 -17.35 -2.90
C LEU A 112 1.79 -17.81 -2.32
N ILE A 113 1.79 -18.25 -1.05
CA ILE A 113 3.00 -18.57 -0.29
C ILE A 113 3.58 -19.94 -0.71
N ASN A 114 2.72 -20.93 -0.96
CA ASN A 114 3.16 -22.31 -1.14
C ASN A 114 3.19 -22.78 -2.58
N GLU A 115 2.36 -22.20 -3.46
CA GLU A 115 2.18 -22.69 -4.83
C GLU A 115 2.74 -21.71 -5.86
N LEU A 116 2.29 -20.45 -5.82
CA LEU A 116 2.67 -19.45 -6.84
C LEU A 116 4.07 -18.87 -6.62
N TYR A 117 4.41 -18.60 -5.38
CA TYR A 117 5.70 -18.02 -4.99
C TYR A 117 6.33 -18.82 -3.83
N PRO A 118 6.70 -20.10 -4.03
CA PRO A 118 7.18 -20.95 -2.93
C PRO A 118 8.56 -20.55 -2.40
N SER A 119 9.28 -19.70 -3.13
CA SER A 119 10.59 -19.18 -2.73
C SER A 119 10.74 -17.71 -3.09
N GLY A 120 11.83 -17.07 -2.66
CA GLY A 120 12.08 -15.64 -2.88
C GLY A 120 11.13 -14.73 -2.09
N PHE A 121 10.99 -13.50 -2.58
CA PHE A 121 10.11 -12.51 -1.96
C PHE A 121 8.71 -12.60 -2.55
N VAL A 122 7.69 -12.36 -1.73
CA VAL A 122 6.33 -12.08 -2.16
C VAL A 122 5.70 -11.05 -1.22
N SER A 123 5.14 -9.98 -1.78
CA SER A 123 4.42 -8.94 -1.05
C SER A 123 2.92 -9.14 -1.23
N ILE A 124 2.19 -9.24 -0.13
CA ILE A 124 0.76 -9.56 -0.14
C ILE A 124 -0.03 -8.40 0.49
N VAL A 125 -0.92 -7.80 -0.29
CA VAL A 125 -1.89 -6.82 0.23
C VAL A 125 -2.76 -7.52 1.27
N SER A 126 -2.86 -6.91 2.46
CA SER A 126 -3.37 -7.60 3.63
C SER A 126 -4.51 -6.86 4.34
N ASP A 127 -4.98 -5.75 3.74
CA ASP A 127 -6.06 -4.91 4.27
C ASP A 127 -7.27 -4.82 3.33
N THR A 128 -7.43 -5.83 2.48
CA THR A 128 -8.58 -5.90 1.56
C THR A 128 -9.89 -5.96 2.33
N TRP A 129 -9.92 -6.73 3.43
CA TRP A 129 -11.06 -6.91 4.31
C TRP A 129 -10.75 -6.46 5.73
N ASP A 130 -10.06 -7.28 6.51
CA ASP A 130 -9.71 -7.01 7.90
C ASP A 130 -8.21 -7.25 8.15
N PHE A 131 -7.44 -6.18 8.13
CA PHE A 131 -5.99 -6.24 8.36
C PHE A 131 -5.63 -6.90 9.70
N TRP A 132 -6.36 -6.57 10.75
CA TRP A 132 -6.05 -7.11 12.07
C TRP A 132 -6.42 -8.59 12.18
N ASN A 133 -7.45 -9.05 11.46
CA ASN A 133 -7.74 -10.47 11.33
C ASN A 133 -6.60 -11.23 10.61
N VAL A 134 -6.02 -10.64 9.59
CA VAL A 134 -4.82 -11.22 8.93
C VAL A 134 -3.68 -11.34 9.94
N ILE A 135 -3.35 -10.26 10.66
CA ILE A 135 -2.26 -10.25 11.64
C ILE A 135 -2.51 -11.24 12.79
N GLU A 136 -3.69 -11.22 13.40
CA GLU A 136 -3.96 -11.93 14.64
C GLU A 136 -4.38 -13.40 14.43
N ASN A 137 -5.01 -13.71 13.29
CA ASN A 137 -5.59 -15.04 13.06
C ASN A 137 -4.99 -15.78 11.86
N PHE A 138 -4.62 -15.11 10.76
CA PHE A 138 -4.09 -15.81 9.59
C PHE A 138 -2.59 -16.07 9.73
N LEU A 139 -1.80 -15.07 10.11
CA LEU A 139 -0.35 -15.22 10.23
C LEU A 139 0.08 -16.28 11.24
N PRO A 140 -0.54 -16.43 12.41
CA PRO A 140 -0.25 -17.57 13.30
C PRO A 140 -0.48 -18.94 12.64
N LYS A 141 -1.52 -19.09 11.81
CA LYS A 141 -1.81 -20.33 11.07
C LYS A 141 -0.81 -20.59 9.94
N LEU A 142 -0.28 -19.51 9.33
CA LEU A 142 0.70 -19.56 8.24
C LEU A 142 2.16 -19.58 8.73
N LYS A 143 2.39 -19.43 10.03
CA LYS A 143 3.73 -19.32 10.61
C LYS A 143 4.67 -20.42 10.17
N LYS A 144 4.22 -21.68 10.20
CA LYS A 144 5.05 -22.85 9.83
C LYS A 144 5.51 -22.74 8.38
N ASP A 145 4.60 -22.39 7.47
CA ASP A 145 4.86 -22.31 6.04
C ASP A 145 5.82 -21.14 5.75
N ILE A 146 5.57 -19.97 6.35
CA ILE A 146 6.41 -18.78 6.19
C ILE A 146 7.84 -19.02 6.73
N MET A 147 7.97 -19.64 7.90
CA MET A 147 9.28 -19.89 8.51
C MET A 147 10.10 -20.94 7.76
N ALA A 148 9.44 -21.88 7.08
CA ALA A 148 10.11 -22.92 6.29
C ALA A 148 10.58 -22.44 4.90
N ARG A 149 10.10 -21.29 4.41
CA ARG A 149 10.42 -20.78 3.07
C ARG A 149 11.90 -20.45 2.90
N ASP A 150 12.40 -20.62 1.68
CA ASP A 150 13.59 -19.92 1.21
C ASP A 150 13.15 -18.56 0.62
N GLY A 151 13.28 -17.49 1.43
CA GLY A 151 12.86 -16.14 1.07
C GLY A 151 12.04 -15.44 2.16
N ARG A 152 11.27 -14.43 1.79
CA ARG A 152 10.52 -13.57 2.70
C ARG A 152 9.10 -13.31 2.22
N VAL A 153 8.13 -13.40 3.13
CA VAL A 153 6.78 -12.88 2.91
C VAL A 153 6.72 -11.45 3.45
N VAL A 154 6.15 -10.54 2.68
CA VAL A 154 5.97 -9.14 3.07
C VAL A 154 4.48 -8.85 3.20
N ILE A 155 4.05 -8.43 4.37
CA ILE A 155 2.67 -8.03 4.65
C ILE A 155 2.51 -6.56 4.30
N ARG A 156 1.49 -6.22 3.51
CA ARG A 156 1.30 -4.88 2.96
C ARG A 156 -0.09 -4.30 3.28
N PRO A 157 -0.25 -3.57 4.39
CA PRO A 157 -1.40 -2.68 4.57
C PRO A 157 -1.26 -1.42 3.72
N ASP A 158 -2.40 -0.85 3.31
CA ASP A 158 -2.51 0.31 2.42
C ASP A 158 -3.59 1.31 2.89
N SER A 159 -4.21 1.05 4.05
CA SER A 159 -5.30 1.85 4.61
C SER A 159 -5.09 2.19 6.08
N GLY A 160 -5.75 3.26 6.55
CA GLY A 160 -5.63 3.78 7.91
C GLY A 160 -4.43 4.72 8.09
N ASP A 161 -4.15 5.13 9.33
CA ASP A 161 -2.97 5.95 9.62
C ASP A 161 -1.71 5.07 9.66
N PRO A 162 -0.72 5.29 8.79
CA PRO A 162 0.47 4.46 8.70
C PRO A 162 1.28 4.41 10.01
N VAL A 163 1.30 5.50 10.76
CA VAL A 163 2.09 5.57 11.99
C VAL A 163 1.47 4.70 13.07
N ASP A 164 0.14 4.73 13.21
CA ASP A 164 -0.59 3.90 14.18
C ASP A 164 -0.67 2.44 13.76
N ILE A 165 -0.87 2.15 12.47
CA ILE A 165 -0.86 0.77 11.95
C ILE A 165 0.48 0.10 12.20
N ILE A 166 1.59 0.77 11.91
CA ILE A 166 2.94 0.20 12.09
C ILE A 166 3.33 0.11 13.57
N CYS A 167 3.15 1.21 14.32
CA CYS A 167 3.74 1.38 15.65
C CYS A 167 2.79 1.03 16.81
N GLY A 168 1.48 0.98 16.54
CA GLY A 168 0.42 0.71 17.52
C GLY A 168 -0.02 1.94 18.31
N LEU A 169 -1.28 1.93 18.71
CA LEU A 169 -1.94 3.03 19.44
C LEU A 169 -1.22 3.36 20.76
N ARG A 170 -0.65 2.36 21.42
CA ARG A 170 0.06 2.52 22.71
C ARG A 170 1.27 3.46 22.64
N THR A 171 1.84 3.64 21.46
CA THR A 171 3.01 4.51 21.26
C THR A 171 2.62 5.90 20.77
N ASN A 172 1.33 6.15 20.51
CA ASN A 172 0.84 7.45 20.08
C ASN A 172 0.74 8.41 21.26
N PRO A 173 1.49 9.53 21.28
CA PRO A 173 1.53 10.45 22.41
C PRO A 173 0.20 11.22 22.62
N HIS A 174 -0.68 11.20 21.63
CA HIS A 174 -1.99 11.91 21.69
C HIS A 174 -3.11 11.02 22.23
N PHE A 175 -2.86 9.73 22.44
CA PHE A 175 -3.87 8.78 22.90
C PHE A 175 -3.53 8.27 24.31
N HIS A 176 -4.54 8.01 25.11
CA HIS A 176 -4.36 7.28 26.34
C HIS A 176 -4.75 5.82 26.13
N THR A 177 -3.84 4.91 26.41
CA THR A 177 -4.08 3.48 26.25
C THR A 177 -3.89 2.76 27.59
N ARG A 178 -4.67 1.68 27.79
CA ARG A 178 -4.55 0.84 29.00
C ARG A 178 -4.87 -0.62 28.71
N MET A 179 -4.35 -1.50 29.54
CA MET A 179 -4.78 -2.89 29.65
C MET A 179 -5.63 -3.07 30.90
N LYS A 180 -6.74 -3.78 30.78
CA LYS A 180 -7.58 -4.18 31.91
C LYS A 180 -8.16 -5.56 31.66
N GLU A 181 -7.97 -6.48 32.59
CA GLU A 181 -8.54 -7.84 32.55
C GLU A 181 -8.22 -8.61 31.25
N GLY A 182 -7.00 -8.43 30.73
CA GLY A 182 -6.56 -9.07 29.49
C GLY A 182 -7.08 -8.44 28.19
N LYS A 183 -7.80 -7.33 28.27
CA LYS A 183 -8.30 -6.54 27.14
C LYS A 183 -7.54 -5.23 26.99
N TYR A 184 -7.56 -4.70 25.78
CA TYR A 184 -6.85 -3.48 25.39
C TYR A 184 -7.85 -2.36 25.11
N TYR A 185 -7.53 -1.14 25.54
CA TYR A 185 -8.39 0.01 25.40
C TYR A 185 -7.62 1.23 24.94
N CYS A 186 -8.25 2.07 24.13
CA CYS A 186 -7.73 3.36 23.67
C CYS A 186 -8.75 4.47 23.92
N CYS A 187 -8.30 5.61 24.38
CA CYS A 187 -9.03 6.87 24.39
C CYS A 187 -8.39 7.81 23.38
N TYR A 188 -9.10 8.12 22.31
CA TYR A 188 -8.60 8.94 21.20
C TYR A 188 -8.67 10.44 21.47
N ALA A 189 -9.44 10.85 22.46
CA ALA A 189 -9.59 12.25 22.87
C ALA A 189 -9.49 12.40 24.39
N PRO A 190 -8.32 12.05 25.00
CA PRO A 190 -8.19 11.94 26.45
C PRO A 190 -8.30 13.25 27.22
N PHE A 191 -8.30 14.39 26.51
CA PHE A 191 -8.38 15.73 27.11
C PHE A 191 -9.76 16.37 26.97
N ASN A 192 -10.75 15.64 26.43
CA ASN A 192 -12.12 16.10 26.33
C ASN A 192 -12.90 15.71 27.60
N ASP A 193 -13.93 16.50 27.95
CA ASP A 193 -14.78 16.25 29.13
C ASP A 193 -15.52 14.90 29.05
N ASP A 194 -15.82 14.43 27.81
CA ASP A 194 -16.50 13.15 27.53
C ASP A 194 -15.51 12.05 27.11
N ALA A 195 -14.28 12.04 27.65
CA ALA A 195 -13.24 11.08 27.30
C ALA A 195 -13.66 9.63 27.56
N GLU A 196 -13.85 8.84 26.50
CA GLU A 196 -14.27 7.45 26.57
C GLU A 196 -13.15 6.49 26.10
N TYR A 197 -13.04 5.33 26.78
CA TYR A 197 -12.15 4.27 26.41
C TYR A 197 -12.87 3.20 25.57
N VAL A 198 -12.46 3.06 24.31
CA VAL A 198 -12.97 2.05 23.39
C VAL A 198 -12.07 0.81 23.45
N GLU A 199 -12.67 -0.38 23.46
CA GLU A 199 -11.92 -1.63 23.34
C GLU A 199 -11.30 -1.73 21.93
N VAL A 200 -10.02 -2.09 21.87
CA VAL A 200 -9.25 -2.26 20.63
C VAL A 200 -8.60 -3.65 20.62
N SER A 201 -8.24 -4.14 19.44
CA SER A 201 -7.57 -5.43 19.33
C SER A 201 -6.12 -5.37 19.87
N GLU A 202 -5.51 -6.51 20.12
CA GLU A 202 -4.11 -6.59 20.50
C GLU A 202 -3.21 -5.99 19.41
N GLY A 203 -3.53 -6.29 18.13
CA GLY A 203 -2.80 -5.76 16.98
C GLY A 203 -2.89 -4.24 16.90
N GLN A 204 -4.06 -3.66 17.04
CA GLN A 204 -4.22 -2.21 17.09
C GLN A 204 -3.42 -1.57 18.24
N TYR A 205 -3.45 -2.20 19.42
CA TYR A 205 -2.76 -1.69 20.59
C TYR A 205 -1.24 -1.68 20.40
N TYR A 206 -0.64 -2.79 19.95
CA TYR A 206 0.80 -2.95 19.83
C TYR A 206 1.40 -2.52 18.47
N GLY A 207 0.61 -2.52 17.41
CA GLY A 207 1.01 -2.24 16.04
C GLY A 207 1.52 -3.47 15.28
N ALA A 208 1.40 -3.41 13.96
CA ALA A 208 1.74 -4.53 13.07
C ALA A 208 3.20 -4.97 13.23
N TYR A 209 4.13 -4.03 13.34
CA TYR A 209 5.55 -4.36 13.44
C TYR A 209 5.88 -5.16 14.71
N TYR A 210 5.27 -4.79 15.85
CA TYR A 210 5.40 -5.56 17.09
C TYR A 210 4.76 -6.94 16.95
N MET A 211 3.57 -7.03 16.36
CA MET A 211 2.86 -8.30 16.21
C MET A 211 3.64 -9.30 15.32
N LEU A 212 4.28 -8.83 14.24
CA LEU A 212 5.15 -9.68 13.44
C LEU A 212 6.29 -10.27 14.26
N GLY A 213 6.95 -9.48 15.09
CA GLY A 213 7.99 -9.99 16.00
C GLY A 213 7.46 -10.97 17.05
N LYS A 214 6.27 -10.69 17.61
CA LYS A 214 5.61 -11.59 18.57
C LYS A 214 5.29 -12.95 17.94
N ILE A 215 4.80 -12.95 16.70
CA ILE A 215 4.38 -14.17 15.97
C ILE A 215 5.60 -14.96 15.47
N PHE A 216 6.54 -14.31 14.77
CA PHE A 216 7.62 -14.96 14.03
C PHE A 216 8.96 -15.01 14.78
N GLY A 217 9.04 -14.37 15.93
CA GLY A 217 10.26 -14.26 16.71
C GLY A 217 11.02 -12.96 16.44
N TRP A 218 11.90 -12.63 17.36
CA TRP A 218 12.69 -11.42 17.37
C TRP A 218 14.17 -11.72 17.10
N ASN A 219 14.80 -10.86 16.32
CA ASN A 219 16.23 -10.69 16.25
C ASN A 219 16.61 -9.43 17.05
N THR A 220 17.90 -9.28 17.34
CA THR A 220 18.43 -8.12 18.07
C THR A 220 19.59 -7.52 17.29
N THR A 221 19.63 -6.21 17.19
CA THR A 221 20.74 -5.46 16.56
C THR A 221 21.95 -5.36 17.51
N SER A 222 23.07 -4.84 16.99
CA SER A 222 24.28 -4.58 17.78
C SER A 222 24.10 -3.54 18.91
N LYS A 223 22.96 -2.84 18.93
CA LYS A 223 22.59 -1.84 19.93
C LYS A 223 21.35 -2.22 20.75
N ASP A 224 21.07 -3.52 20.84
CA ASP A 224 19.96 -4.11 21.62
C ASP A 224 18.54 -3.72 21.17
N TYR A 225 18.37 -3.19 19.96
CA TYR A 225 17.05 -2.97 19.37
C TYR A 225 16.54 -4.25 18.74
N ARG A 226 15.24 -4.54 18.94
CA ARG A 226 14.60 -5.75 18.38
C ARG A 226 14.03 -5.48 17.00
N TYR A 227 14.05 -6.50 16.15
CA TYR A 227 13.35 -6.49 14.86
C TYR A 227 12.78 -7.88 14.55
N PRO A 228 11.65 -8.00 13.81
CA PRO A 228 11.05 -9.29 13.50
C PRO A 228 12.00 -10.20 12.73
N SER A 229 11.73 -11.52 12.74
CA SER A 229 12.44 -12.50 11.91
C SER A 229 12.61 -12.04 10.47
N THR A 230 13.75 -12.36 9.84
CA THR A 230 14.03 -12.03 8.44
C THR A 230 13.13 -12.76 7.43
N LYS A 231 12.36 -13.76 7.88
CA LYS A 231 11.37 -14.50 7.07
C LYS A 231 10.10 -13.71 6.81
N ILE A 232 9.86 -12.65 7.58
CA ILE A 232 8.69 -11.78 7.47
C ILE A 232 9.12 -10.32 7.33
N GLY A 233 8.42 -9.55 6.53
CA GLY A 233 8.60 -8.10 6.41
C GLY A 233 7.28 -7.37 6.46
N LEU A 234 7.33 -6.07 6.68
CA LEU A 234 6.21 -5.15 6.60
C LEU A 234 6.51 -4.09 5.55
N LEU A 235 5.56 -3.82 4.66
CA LEU A 235 5.61 -2.71 3.73
C LEU A 235 4.33 -1.89 3.90
N TYR A 236 4.43 -0.59 4.12
CA TYR A 236 3.27 0.30 4.10
C TYR A 236 3.32 1.14 2.83
N GLY A 237 2.31 1.00 1.96
CA GLY A 237 2.34 1.47 0.57
C GLY A 237 1.69 2.83 0.31
N ASP A 238 1.02 3.46 1.30
CA ASP A 238 0.25 4.69 1.08
C ASP A 238 0.69 5.84 1.97
N SER A 239 0.63 7.05 1.42
CA SER A 239 0.70 8.33 2.14
C SER A 239 1.93 8.54 3.04
N ILE A 240 3.06 7.87 2.80
CA ILE A 240 4.28 8.07 3.59
C ILE A 240 4.92 9.40 3.22
N THR A 241 4.81 10.39 4.11
CA THR A 241 5.52 11.68 4.03
C THR A 241 6.81 11.62 4.85
N LEU A 242 7.70 12.60 4.65
CA LEU A 242 8.92 12.72 5.48
C LEU A 242 8.60 12.82 6.97
N GLU A 243 7.52 13.52 7.31
CA GLU A 243 7.08 13.66 8.70
C GLU A 243 6.58 12.32 9.27
N ARG A 244 5.77 11.59 8.51
CA ARG A 244 5.31 10.24 8.91
C ARG A 244 6.47 9.26 9.06
N GLN A 245 7.46 9.30 8.16
CA GLN A 245 8.68 8.49 8.30
C GLN A 245 9.41 8.78 9.62
N LYS A 246 9.59 10.06 9.97
CA LYS A 246 10.22 10.46 11.24
C LYS A 246 9.43 9.97 12.45
N GLN A 247 8.10 10.13 12.43
CA GLN A 247 7.24 9.67 13.49
C GLN A 247 7.31 8.15 13.66
N ILE A 248 7.27 7.38 12.57
CA ILE A 248 7.42 5.93 12.59
C ILE A 248 8.74 5.53 13.26
N TYR A 249 9.86 6.08 12.78
CA TYR A 249 11.16 5.71 13.33
C TYR A 249 11.31 6.13 14.79
N MET A 250 10.88 7.32 15.16
CA MET A 250 10.89 7.79 16.55
C MET A 250 10.06 6.89 17.48
N ARG A 251 8.85 6.49 17.06
CA ARG A 251 7.98 5.63 17.87
C ARG A 251 8.54 4.21 17.97
N LEU A 252 9.16 3.67 16.92
CA LEU A 252 9.87 2.39 16.96
C LEU A 252 11.09 2.47 17.88
N GLU A 253 11.91 3.53 17.79
CA GLU A 253 13.06 3.77 18.66
C GLU A 253 12.66 3.81 20.15
N ASN A 254 11.62 4.56 20.49
CA ASN A 254 11.07 4.63 21.83
C ASN A 254 10.54 3.28 22.35
N ALA A 255 10.11 2.40 21.44
CA ALA A 255 9.68 1.05 21.78
C ALA A 255 10.81 -0.01 21.69
N HIS A 256 12.08 0.42 21.61
CA HIS A 256 13.26 -0.43 21.43
C HIS A 256 13.16 -1.38 20.23
N MET A 257 12.66 -0.86 19.10
CA MET A 257 12.55 -1.59 17.83
C MET A 257 13.33 -0.90 16.73
N ALA A 258 14.00 -1.70 15.89
CA ALA A 258 14.74 -1.27 14.70
C ALA A 258 13.98 -1.67 13.42
N ALA A 259 13.82 -0.76 12.47
CA ALA A 259 13.03 -0.96 11.25
C ALA A 259 13.76 -1.76 10.15
N CYS A 260 14.53 -2.80 10.52
CA CYS A 260 15.41 -3.54 9.59
C CYS A 260 14.67 -4.23 8.44
N ASN A 261 13.43 -4.61 8.63
CA ASN A 261 12.58 -5.25 7.61
C ASN A 261 11.23 -4.55 7.45
N LEU A 262 11.25 -3.22 7.64
CA LEU A 262 10.14 -2.31 7.33
C LEU A 262 10.49 -1.54 6.06
N VAL A 263 9.67 -1.68 5.03
CA VAL A 263 9.76 -0.90 3.79
C VAL A 263 8.68 0.18 3.82
N LEU A 264 9.06 1.41 3.51
CA LEU A 264 8.13 2.53 3.40
C LEU A 264 7.90 2.87 1.93
N GLY A 265 6.66 2.74 1.47
CA GLY A 265 6.23 3.08 0.13
C GLY A 265 6.01 4.58 -0.03
N VAL A 266 6.60 5.17 -1.05
CA VAL A 266 6.41 6.59 -1.40
C VAL A 266 5.61 6.68 -2.69
N GLY A 267 4.49 7.41 -2.61
CA GLY A 267 3.61 7.65 -3.75
C GLY A 267 3.84 9.03 -4.39
N SER A 268 3.03 9.35 -5.37
CA SER A 268 3.04 10.68 -6.02
C SER A 268 2.82 11.81 -5.02
N PHE A 269 1.95 11.62 -4.03
CA PHE A 269 1.75 12.63 -2.97
C PHE A 269 3.04 12.95 -2.23
N SER A 270 3.87 11.96 -1.93
CA SER A 270 5.16 12.17 -1.25
C SER A 270 6.13 13.02 -2.08
N TYR A 271 6.06 12.95 -3.40
CA TYR A 271 6.95 13.68 -4.31
C TYR A 271 6.43 15.03 -4.80
N GLN A 272 5.12 15.19 -4.96
CA GLN A 272 4.54 16.42 -5.54
C GLN A 272 3.41 17.05 -4.71
N TYR A 273 3.06 16.48 -3.54
CA TYR A 273 1.94 16.87 -2.68
C TYR A 273 0.56 16.88 -3.35
N ALA A 274 0.44 16.21 -4.47
CA ALA A 274 -0.82 15.96 -5.16
C ALA A 274 -0.78 14.55 -5.77
N SER A 275 -1.95 13.92 -5.87
CA SER A 275 -2.12 12.64 -6.54
C SER A 275 -3.44 12.63 -7.30
N ARG A 276 -3.71 11.58 -8.08
CA ARG A 276 -5.03 11.36 -8.68
C ARG A 276 -6.14 11.35 -7.62
N ASP A 277 -5.85 10.82 -6.42
CA ASP A 277 -6.82 10.73 -5.34
C ASP A 277 -7.19 12.11 -4.76
N SER A 278 -6.28 13.10 -4.84
CA SER A 278 -6.57 14.50 -4.49
C SER A 278 -7.71 15.11 -5.34
N LEU A 279 -7.94 14.53 -6.52
CA LEU A 279 -9.00 14.93 -7.45
C LEU A 279 -10.08 13.85 -7.60
N GLY A 280 -10.04 12.80 -6.80
CA GLY A 280 -11.02 11.72 -6.82
C GLY A 280 -10.91 10.75 -8.01
N PHE A 281 -9.80 10.75 -8.75
CA PHE A 281 -9.62 9.82 -9.87
C PHE A 281 -9.13 8.45 -9.40
N ALA A 282 -9.81 7.39 -9.86
CA ALA A 282 -9.39 6.02 -9.67
C ALA A 282 -9.79 5.15 -10.87
N ILE A 283 -9.01 4.11 -11.13
CA ILE A 283 -9.42 2.98 -11.97
C ILE A 283 -9.48 1.78 -11.05
N LYS A 284 -10.63 1.09 -11.02
CA LYS A 284 -10.86 -0.07 -10.18
C LYS A 284 -11.56 -1.15 -10.99
N ALA A 285 -11.11 -2.40 -10.86
CA ALA A 285 -11.90 -3.54 -11.27
C ALA A 285 -13.09 -3.65 -10.29
N THR A 286 -14.30 -3.77 -10.81
CA THR A 286 -15.52 -3.93 -10.01
C THR A 286 -16.18 -5.29 -10.24
N ALA A 287 -15.82 -5.97 -11.32
CA ALA A 287 -16.30 -7.31 -11.65
C ALA A 287 -15.23 -8.09 -12.43
N CYS A 288 -15.26 -9.41 -12.33
CA CYS A 288 -14.52 -10.32 -13.21
C CYS A 288 -15.33 -11.58 -13.47
N VAL A 289 -14.98 -12.33 -14.52
CA VAL A 289 -15.57 -13.64 -14.81
C VAL A 289 -14.53 -14.71 -14.52
N ILE A 290 -14.83 -15.63 -13.60
CA ILE A 290 -13.97 -16.75 -13.23
C ILE A 290 -14.74 -18.05 -13.50
N ASN A 291 -14.21 -18.90 -14.38
CA ASN A 291 -14.85 -20.16 -14.78
C ASN A 291 -16.30 -20.00 -15.28
N GLY A 292 -16.60 -18.89 -15.94
CA GLY A 292 -17.94 -18.58 -16.46
C GLY A 292 -18.89 -17.93 -15.46
N GLU A 293 -18.48 -17.73 -14.22
CA GLU A 293 -19.27 -17.05 -13.18
C GLU A 293 -18.81 -15.60 -12.99
N LEU A 294 -19.76 -14.67 -12.96
CA LEU A 294 -19.51 -13.28 -12.60
C LEU A 294 -19.20 -13.17 -11.11
N LYS A 295 -18.06 -12.56 -10.79
CA LYS A 295 -17.64 -12.26 -9.43
C LYS A 295 -17.53 -10.77 -9.21
N GLU A 296 -18.07 -10.29 -8.12
CA GLU A 296 -17.91 -8.88 -7.70
C GLU A 296 -16.51 -8.65 -7.14
N ILE A 297 -15.91 -7.55 -7.55
CA ILE A 297 -14.59 -7.10 -7.07
C ILE A 297 -14.79 -5.81 -6.29
N PHE A 298 -14.51 -5.84 -5.01
CA PHE A 298 -14.61 -4.67 -4.13
C PHE A 298 -13.69 -4.82 -2.93
N LYS A 299 -13.36 -3.71 -2.28
CA LYS A 299 -12.68 -3.71 -1.00
C LYS A 299 -13.49 -2.97 0.06
N HIS A 300 -13.39 -3.44 1.29
CA HIS A 300 -14.05 -2.84 2.45
C HIS A 300 -13.11 -2.92 3.67
N PRO A 301 -12.03 -2.11 3.67
CA PRO A 301 -11.02 -2.18 4.73
C PRO A 301 -11.57 -1.62 6.04
N LYS A 302 -11.52 -2.40 7.11
CA LYS A 302 -11.93 -1.98 8.45
C LYS A 302 -11.02 -0.92 9.09
N THR A 303 -9.84 -0.71 8.53
CA THR A 303 -8.86 0.29 8.97
C THR A 303 -9.06 1.66 8.35
N ASP A 304 -10.08 1.84 7.49
CA ASP A 304 -10.40 3.07 6.78
C ASP A 304 -11.70 3.69 7.30
N ASP A 305 -11.87 4.99 7.10
CA ASP A 305 -13.08 5.75 7.49
C ASP A 305 -14.27 5.59 6.51
N GLY A 306 -14.13 4.71 5.52
CA GLY A 306 -15.12 4.47 4.47
C GLY A 306 -14.82 5.16 3.14
N THR A 307 -13.82 6.03 3.07
CA THR A 307 -13.45 6.74 1.83
C THR A 307 -12.87 5.81 0.76
N LYS A 308 -12.30 4.68 1.17
CA LYS A 308 -11.74 3.66 0.26
C LYS A 308 -12.74 2.58 -0.16
N ASN A 309 -14.00 2.65 0.28
CA ASN A 309 -15.04 1.76 -0.22
C ASN A 309 -15.21 1.93 -1.73
N SER A 310 -15.45 0.85 -2.43
CA SER A 310 -15.65 0.87 -3.89
C SER A 310 -17.02 0.35 -4.28
N LEU A 311 -17.53 0.84 -5.39
CA LEU A 311 -18.64 0.19 -6.10
C LEU A 311 -18.20 -1.23 -6.50
N LYS A 312 -19.14 -2.14 -6.66
CA LYS A 312 -18.91 -3.56 -6.93
C LYS A 312 -19.88 -4.11 -7.98
N GLY A 313 -19.50 -5.20 -8.62
CA GLY A 313 -20.31 -5.80 -9.68
C GLY A 313 -20.34 -4.98 -10.97
N LEU A 314 -21.33 -5.21 -11.81
CA LEU A 314 -21.58 -4.40 -12.99
C LEU A 314 -22.12 -3.03 -12.57
N ILE A 315 -21.77 -1.99 -13.31
CA ILE A 315 -22.10 -0.61 -12.98
C ILE A 315 -22.81 0.04 -14.15
N ALA A 316 -23.96 0.66 -13.87
CA ALA A 316 -24.63 1.55 -14.80
C ALA A 316 -24.50 3.01 -14.33
N VAL A 317 -24.34 3.91 -15.28
CA VAL A 317 -24.36 5.35 -15.03
C VAL A 317 -25.51 5.95 -15.82
N TYR A 318 -26.36 6.71 -15.16
CA TYR A 318 -27.51 7.35 -15.76
C TYR A 318 -27.40 8.87 -15.68
N LYS A 319 -27.83 9.54 -16.75
CA LYS A 319 -27.95 11.01 -16.76
C LYS A 319 -29.37 11.41 -16.41
N GLY A 320 -29.53 12.13 -15.30
CA GLY A 320 -30.82 12.65 -14.87
C GLY A 320 -31.32 13.81 -15.72
N LEU A 321 -32.58 14.16 -15.58
CA LEU A 321 -33.21 15.29 -16.28
C LEU A 321 -32.58 16.64 -15.88
N ASP A 322 -31.96 16.70 -14.72
CA ASP A 322 -31.19 17.87 -14.24
C ASP A 322 -29.76 17.93 -14.79
N GLY A 323 -29.40 16.98 -15.68
CA GLY A 323 -28.08 16.88 -16.29
C GLY A 323 -27.01 16.21 -15.43
N LYS A 324 -27.33 15.82 -14.18
CA LYS A 324 -26.38 15.14 -13.28
C LYS A 324 -26.29 13.67 -13.58
N TYR A 325 -25.11 13.11 -13.33
CA TYR A 325 -24.84 11.69 -13.47
C TYR A 325 -24.97 10.98 -12.13
N THR A 326 -25.61 9.82 -12.14
CA THR A 326 -25.74 8.94 -10.98
C THR A 326 -25.24 7.55 -11.35
N ALA A 327 -24.37 6.97 -10.52
CA ALA A 327 -23.88 5.60 -10.69
C ALA A 327 -24.67 4.65 -9.79
N THR A 328 -25.01 3.48 -10.33
CA THR A 328 -25.63 2.36 -9.61
C THR A 328 -24.76 1.13 -9.83
N ASP A 329 -24.40 0.44 -8.76
CA ASP A 329 -23.63 -0.80 -8.80
C ASP A 329 -24.52 -2.05 -8.67
N GLN A 330 -23.93 -3.24 -8.84
CA GLN A 330 -24.60 -4.53 -8.76
C GLN A 330 -25.81 -4.66 -9.73
N VAL A 331 -25.74 -4.01 -10.88
CA VAL A 331 -26.78 -4.05 -11.90
C VAL A 331 -26.70 -5.34 -12.74
N SER A 332 -27.79 -5.72 -13.39
CA SER A 332 -27.82 -6.79 -14.40
C SER A 332 -27.10 -6.37 -15.69
N ILE A 333 -26.79 -7.35 -16.55
CA ILE A 333 -26.20 -7.09 -17.89
C ILE A 333 -27.13 -6.24 -18.75
N GLU A 334 -28.44 -6.38 -18.58
CA GLU A 334 -29.46 -5.60 -19.28
C GLU A 334 -29.44 -4.15 -18.81
N GLU A 335 -29.44 -3.92 -17.50
CA GLU A 335 -29.40 -2.58 -16.89
C GLU A 335 -28.09 -1.85 -17.19
N GLU A 336 -26.94 -2.56 -17.22
CA GLU A 336 -25.66 -1.96 -17.61
C GLU A 336 -25.72 -1.36 -19.01
N LYS A 337 -26.38 -2.04 -19.96
CA LYS A 337 -26.56 -1.58 -21.35
C LYS A 337 -27.50 -0.40 -21.51
N GLU A 338 -28.40 -0.18 -20.55
CA GLU A 338 -29.29 0.98 -20.52
C GLU A 338 -28.60 2.25 -20.02
N GLY A 339 -27.43 2.11 -19.39
CA GLY A 339 -26.63 3.22 -18.90
C GLY A 339 -25.92 3.97 -20.04
N CYS A 340 -25.31 5.10 -19.70
CA CYS A 340 -24.55 5.93 -20.64
C CYS A 340 -23.03 5.63 -20.66
N LEU A 341 -22.59 4.54 -20.03
CA LEU A 341 -21.22 4.06 -20.19
C LEU A 341 -21.02 3.42 -21.57
N GLU A 342 -19.86 3.68 -22.16
CA GLU A 342 -19.50 3.17 -23.49
C GLU A 342 -18.21 2.37 -23.40
N THR A 343 -18.14 1.26 -24.15
CA THR A 343 -16.90 0.50 -24.30
C THR A 343 -15.93 1.31 -25.16
N VAL A 344 -14.85 1.78 -24.54
CA VAL A 344 -13.80 2.57 -25.22
C VAL A 344 -12.59 1.71 -25.60
N PHE A 345 -12.39 0.59 -24.92
CA PHE A 345 -11.26 -0.31 -25.16
C PHE A 345 -11.68 -1.76 -24.86
N GLU A 346 -11.40 -2.68 -25.76
CA GLU A 346 -11.75 -4.10 -25.65
C GLU A 346 -10.74 -4.97 -26.38
N ASP A 347 -10.23 -6.01 -25.72
CA ASP A 347 -9.30 -7.00 -26.29
C ASP A 347 -8.06 -6.39 -26.97
N GLY A 348 -7.50 -5.34 -26.38
CA GLY A 348 -6.35 -4.64 -26.95
C GLY A 348 -6.67 -3.63 -28.05
N ILE A 349 -7.97 -3.42 -28.35
CA ILE A 349 -8.42 -2.56 -29.44
C ILE A 349 -9.14 -1.33 -28.87
N LEU A 350 -8.71 -0.14 -29.30
CA LEU A 350 -9.41 1.11 -29.03
C LEU A 350 -10.71 1.13 -29.86
N LYS A 351 -11.87 1.13 -29.21
CA LYS A 351 -13.21 1.10 -29.85
C LYS A 351 -13.77 2.47 -30.13
N LYS A 352 -13.36 3.46 -29.35
CA LYS A 352 -13.88 4.81 -29.45
C LYS A 352 -12.78 5.85 -29.22
N GLU A 353 -12.70 6.79 -30.12
CA GLU A 353 -11.82 7.95 -30.03
C GLU A 353 -12.66 9.22 -29.99
N TYR A 354 -12.15 10.23 -29.32
CA TYR A 354 -12.75 11.56 -29.25
C TYR A 354 -11.77 12.59 -29.78
N SER A 355 -12.24 13.44 -30.71
CA SER A 355 -11.46 14.58 -31.12
C SER A 355 -11.35 15.63 -30.01
N LEU A 356 -10.34 16.49 -30.11
CA LEU A 356 -10.20 17.62 -29.18
C LEU A 356 -11.43 18.54 -29.22
N GLU A 357 -12.02 18.71 -30.38
CA GLU A 357 -13.22 19.54 -30.56
C GLU A 357 -14.42 18.95 -29.80
N GLU A 358 -14.66 17.64 -29.92
CA GLU A 358 -15.72 16.95 -29.17
C GLU A 358 -15.52 17.07 -27.67
N ILE A 359 -14.28 16.94 -27.20
CA ILE A 359 -13.95 17.10 -25.77
C ILE A 359 -14.24 18.53 -25.31
N ARG A 360 -13.84 19.55 -26.07
CA ARG A 360 -14.13 20.94 -25.75
C ARG A 360 -15.63 21.24 -25.71
N GLN A 361 -16.37 20.75 -26.68
CA GLN A 361 -17.84 20.91 -26.74
C GLN A 361 -18.50 20.28 -25.49
N ARG A 362 -18.06 19.09 -25.06
CA ARG A 362 -18.56 18.46 -23.83
C ARG A 362 -18.27 19.29 -22.59
N ILE A 363 -17.09 19.89 -22.49
CA ILE A 363 -16.73 20.73 -21.35
C ILE A 363 -17.60 22.00 -21.34
N ASP A 364 -17.80 22.64 -22.49
CA ASP A 364 -18.54 23.91 -22.61
C ASP A 364 -20.05 23.74 -22.37
N HIS A 365 -20.61 22.60 -22.73
CA HIS A 365 -22.05 22.33 -22.60
C HIS A 365 -22.42 21.59 -21.30
N GLY A 366 -21.44 21.34 -20.43
CA GLY A 366 -21.61 20.50 -19.24
C GLY A 366 -21.84 19.04 -19.65
N LEU A 367 -21.06 18.15 -19.08
CA LEU A 367 -21.19 16.71 -19.30
C LEU A 367 -22.59 16.20 -19.00
#